data_314c977ef56d1b1c3ac187710e6be804
#
_entry.id   314c977ef56d1b1c3ac187710e6be804
#
_cell.length_a   1.000
_cell.length_b   1.000
_cell.length_c   1.000
_cell.angle_alpha   90.00
_cell.angle_beta   90.00
_cell.angle_gamma   90.00
#
_symmetry.space_group_name_H-M   'P 1'
#
loop_
_entity.id
_entity.type
_entity.pdbx_description
1 polymer ?
#
loop_
_entity_poly.entity_id
_entity_poly.type
_entity_poly.pdbx_seq_one_letter_code
_entity_poly.pdbx_strand_id
1 'polypeptide(L)'
;HFVRRRQRQMCIRDSLHCLANEAEGGDSVLVDGLAATEAMRREQPDLHEALATIEVDFRYDMGTDVAIDRRPVVQLDSASRFRQLRFNTKLDFPVPADGADLDAWYAGRRWLAAWMDDPAHQAAFRLGRGDLMFMDNHRVLHARTAFDPTSGHRHLQGCYIEHDGPDTRYRLAVRHVADAH
;
A
#
# COMPACT_ATOMS: atom_id res chain seq x y z
N HIS A 1 6.28 -14.31 25.47
CA HIS A 1 7.26 -13.43 24.82
C HIS A 1 6.96 -13.38 23.33
N PHE A 2 6.16 -12.40 22.91
CA PHE A 2 6.02 -12.06 21.50
C PHE A 2 7.28 -11.33 21.05
N VAL A 3 8.11 -12.00 20.26
CA VAL A 3 9.20 -11.35 19.55
C VAL A 3 8.58 -10.43 18.50
N ARG A 4 8.52 -9.13 18.76
CA ARG A 4 8.27 -8.11 17.74
C ARG A 4 9.38 -8.22 16.69
N ARG A 5 9.11 -8.90 15.58
CA ARG A 5 10.03 -8.88 14.44
C ARG A 5 10.11 -7.46 13.92
N ARG A 6 11.32 -6.93 13.86
CA ARG A 6 11.64 -5.61 13.28
C ARG A 6 11.20 -5.60 11.83
N GLN A 7 10.24 -4.76 11.49
CA GLN A 7 9.94 -4.44 10.10
C GLN A 7 11.07 -3.55 9.56
N ARG A 8 12.07 -4.15 8.95
CA ARG A 8 13.22 -3.44 8.39
C ARG A 8 12.98 -2.89 6.99
N GLN A 9 11.87 -3.24 6.33
CA GLN A 9 11.51 -2.76 5.00
C GLN A 9 10.00 -2.65 4.89
N MET A 10 9.52 -1.75 4.01
CA MET A 10 8.11 -1.70 3.68
C MET A 10 7.70 -3.06 3.12
N CYS A 11 6.77 -3.69 3.83
CA CYS A 11 6.23 -4.96 3.42
C CYS A 11 5.51 -4.78 2.09
N ILE A 12 5.89 -5.55 1.12
CA ILE A 12 5.49 -5.38 -0.27
C ILE A 12 4.27 -6.23 -0.58
N ARG A 13 4.13 -7.35 0.12
CA ARG A 13 2.97 -8.23 0.01
C ARG A 13 2.38 -8.46 1.38
N ASP A 14 1.08 -8.25 1.46
CA ASP A 14 0.27 -8.46 2.66
C ASP A 14 -0.64 -9.65 2.48
N SER A 15 -0.79 -10.41 3.55
CA SER A 15 -1.86 -11.39 3.64
C SER A 15 -2.67 -11.15 4.90
N LEU A 16 -3.98 -11.28 4.79
CA LEU A 16 -4.92 -11.25 5.89
C LEU A 16 -5.71 -12.55 5.92
N HIS A 17 -5.48 -13.36 6.95
CA HIS A 17 -6.23 -14.57 7.20
C HIS A 17 -7.34 -14.29 8.22
N CYS A 18 -8.56 -14.59 7.87
CA CYS A 18 -9.72 -14.41 8.74
C CYS A 18 -9.94 -15.64 9.62
N LEU A 19 -9.67 -15.52 10.91
CA LEU A 19 -9.92 -16.56 11.90
C LEU A 19 -11.33 -16.47 12.47
N ALA A 20 -11.86 -15.25 12.64
CA ALA A 20 -13.23 -14.96 13.02
C ALA A 20 -13.62 -13.57 12.54
N ASN A 21 -14.85 -13.36 12.08
CA ASN A 21 -15.37 -12.07 11.66
C ASN A 21 -16.90 -12.02 11.87
N GLU A 22 -17.31 -11.99 13.13
CA GLU A 22 -18.71 -12.02 13.56
C GLU A 22 -19.24 -10.61 13.88
N ALA A 23 -18.32 -9.63 14.10
CA ALA A 23 -18.69 -8.25 14.40
C ALA A 23 -19.41 -7.59 13.21
N GLU A 24 -20.31 -6.66 13.49
CA GLU A 24 -21.00 -5.86 12.48
C GLU A 24 -20.04 -4.86 11.82
N GLY A 25 -20.08 -4.73 10.49
CA GLY A 25 -19.15 -3.93 9.70
C GLY A 25 -17.76 -4.57 9.57
N GLY A 26 -16.75 -3.76 9.31
CA GLY A 26 -15.36 -4.23 9.20
C GLY A 26 -15.04 -4.90 7.88
N ASP A 27 -15.78 -4.58 6.82
CA ASP A 27 -15.52 -5.08 5.47
C ASP A 27 -14.18 -4.58 4.96
N SER A 28 -13.48 -5.44 4.23
CA SER A 28 -12.27 -5.06 3.54
C SER A 28 -12.59 -4.22 2.31
N VAL A 29 -11.82 -3.17 2.10
CA VAL A 29 -11.93 -2.28 0.93
C VAL A 29 -10.60 -2.26 0.22
N LEU A 30 -10.61 -2.53 -1.08
CA LEU A 30 -9.43 -2.49 -1.94
C LEU A 30 -9.60 -1.46 -3.03
N VAL A 31 -8.49 -0.77 -3.37
CA VAL A 31 -8.41 0.18 -4.50
C VAL A 31 -7.17 -0.14 -5.32
N ASP A 32 -7.31 -0.13 -6.65
CA ASP A 32 -6.18 -0.30 -7.58
C ASP A 32 -5.40 1.01 -7.69
N GLY A 33 -4.21 1.07 -7.08
CA GLY A 33 -3.32 2.22 -7.13
C GLY A 33 -2.78 2.53 -8.53
N LEU A 34 -2.65 1.52 -9.40
CA LEU A 34 -2.30 1.77 -10.80
C LEU A 34 -3.44 2.52 -11.52
N ALA A 35 -4.69 2.07 -11.33
CA ALA A 35 -5.85 2.73 -11.94
C ALA A 35 -5.98 4.18 -11.45
N ALA A 36 -5.80 4.42 -10.14
CA ALA A 36 -5.81 5.76 -9.56
C ALA A 36 -4.72 6.66 -10.16
N THR A 37 -3.50 6.14 -10.28
CA THR A 37 -2.35 6.86 -10.83
C THR A 37 -2.54 7.18 -12.31
N GLU A 38 -3.05 6.24 -13.10
CA GLU A 38 -3.30 6.44 -14.54
C GLU A 38 -4.48 7.40 -14.78
N ALA A 39 -5.53 7.37 -13.95
CA ALA A 39 -6.60 8.36 -13.99
C ALA A 39 -6.06 9.75 -13.70
N MET A 40 -5.25 9.91 -12.65
CA MET A 40 -4.63 11.18 -12.31
C MET A 40 -3.73 11.70 -13.44
N ARG A 41 -2.92 10.85 -14.03
CA ARG A 41 -2.03 11.23 -15.14
C ARG A 41 -2.78 11.79 -16.33
N ARG A 42 -3.99 11.27 -16.62
CA ARG A 42 -4.85 11.77 -17.72
C ARG A 42 -5.59 13.05 -17.39
N GLU A 43 -6.09 13.16 -16.17
CA GLU A 43 -7.03 14.20 -15.75
C GLU A 43 -6.34 15.40 -15.11
N GLN A 44 -5.21 15.14 -14.44
CA GLN A 44 -4.44 16.12 -13.67
C GLN A 44 -2.93 15.89 -13.83
N PRO A 45 -2.37 16.05 -15.04
CA PRO A 45 -0.97 15.71 -15.33
C PRO A 45 0.04 16.46 -14.44
N ASP A 46 -0.20 17.73 -14.15
CA ASP A 46 0.70 18.56 -13.33
C ASP A 46 0.72 18.05 -11.88
N LEU A 47 -0.44 17.65 -11.35
CA LEU A 47 -0.53 17.08 -10.01
C LEU A 47 0.11 15.67 -9.94
N HIS A 48 -0.03 14.89 -11.01
CA HIS A 48 0.66 13.61 -11.14
C HIS A 48 2.18 13.80 -11.14
N GLU A 49 2.69 14.77 -11.89
CA GLU A 49 4.12 15.09 -11.94
C GLU A 49 4.64 15.48 -10.56
N ALA A 50 3.94 16.35 -9.84
CA ALA A 50 4.32 16.74 -8.49
C ALA A 50 4.42 15.55 -7.54
N LEU A 51 3.48 14.60 -7.61
CA LEU A 51 3.52 13.39 -6.78
C LEU A 51 4.54 12.34 -7.25
N ALA A 52 5.00 12.42 -8.49
CA ALA A 52 5.99 11.51 -9.06
C ALA A 52 7.44 12.03 -8.96
N THR A 53 7.64 13.33 -8.70
CA THR A 53 8.97 13.95 -8.67
C THR A 53 9.38 14.44 -7.29
N ILE A 54 8.44 14.97 -6.51
CA ILE A 54 8.73 15.49 -5.17
C ILE A 54 8.85 14.33 -4.18
N GLU A 55 10.06 14.12 -3.71
CA GLU A 55 10.34 13.09 -2.71
C GLU A 55 9.95 13.58 -1.31
N VAL A 56 9.32 12.71 -0.54
CA VAL A 56 8.96 12.94 0.86
C VAL A 56 9.52 11.85 1.75
N ASP A 57 9.75 12.16 3.00
CA ASP A 57 10.20 11.21 3.99
C ASP A 57 9.01 10.40 4.52
N PHE A 58 9.06 9.09 4.33
CA PHE A 58 8.18 8.14 5.00
C PHE A 58 8.88 7.63 6.25
N ARG A 59 8.31 7.91 7.40
CA ARG A 59 8.91 7.57 8.69
C ARG A 59 8.22 6.37 9.32
N TYR A 60 9.03 5.43 9.78
CA TYR A 60 8.59 4.26 10.52
C TYR A 60 9.24 4.26 11.89
N ASP A 61 8.43 4.39 12.94
CA ASP A 61 8.88 4.24 14.31
C ASP A 61 8.94 2.73 14.65
N MET A 62 10.14 2.26 14.97
CA MET A 62 10.40 0.89 15.34
C MET A 62 10.67 0.74 16.83
N GLY A 63 10.31 1.73 17.62
CA GLY A 63 10.49 1.78 19.07
C GLY A 63 11.84 2.33 19.47
N THR A 64 12.94 1.61 19.26
CA THR A 64 14.30 2.09 19.56
C THR A 64 14.95 2.82 18.40
N ASP A 65 14.45 2.58 17.19
CA ASP A 65 15.00 3.11 15.96
C ASP A 65 13.89 3.75 15.12
N VAL A 66 14.26 4.73 14.31
CA VAL A 66 13.40 5.34 13.30
C VAL A 66 13.98 5.05 11.93
N ALA A 67 13.24 4.35 11.09
CA ALA A 67 13.59 4.20 9.68
C ALA A 67 12.94 5.32 8.87
N ILE A 68 13.72 5.95 8.01
CA ILE A 68 13.25 6.96 7.06
C ILE A 68 13.55 6.44 5.65
N ASP A 69 12.55 6.46 4.79
CA ASP A 69 12.69 6.15 3.38
C ASP A 69 12.19 7.34 2.56
N ARG A 70 13.08 7.98 1.82
CA ARG A 70 12.76 9.14 0.98
C ARG A 70 12.41 8.71 -0.42
N ARG A 71 11.19 8.96 -0.84
CA ARG A 71 10.64 8.57 -2.14
C ARG A 71 9.49 9.48 -2.55
N PRO A 72 9.15 9.57 -3.85
CA PRO A 72 7.90 10.17 -4.28
C PRO A 72 6.69 9.30 -3.90
N VAL A 73 5.52 9.90 -3.86
CA VAL A 73 4.23 9.21 -3.60
C VAL A 73 3.90 8.23 -4.74
N VAL A 74 4.07 8.67 -5.99
CA VAL A 74 3.96 7.84 -7.19
C VAL A 74 5.36 7.46 -7.64
N GLN A 75 5.67 6.18 -7.64
CA GLN A 75 6.96 5.70 -8.11
C GLN A 75 6.83 5.12 -9.51
N LEU A 76 7.70 5.58 -10.39
CA LEU A 76 7.81 5.12 -11.76
C LEU A 76 9.17 4.46 -11.97
N ASP A 77 9.27 3.56 -12.97
CA ASP A 77 10.56 3.03 -13.41
C ASP A 77 11.24 3.97 -14.43
N SER A 78 12.43 3.60 -14.88
CA SER A 78 13.20 4.35 -15.87
C SER A 78 12.51 4.51 -17.23
N ALA A 79 11.47 3.73 -17.50
CA ALA A 79 10.62 3.83 -18.69
C ALA A 79 9.28 4.53 -18.39
N SER A 80 9.18 5.27 -17.28
CA SER A 80 7.99 5.98 -16.81
C SER A 80 6.77 5.08 -16.59
N ARG A 81 6.98 3.77 -16.32
CA ARG A 81 5.91 2.85 -16.00
C ARG A 81 5.69 2.80 -14.49
N PHE A 82 4.46 2.64 -14.08
CA PHE A 82 4.07 2.52 -12.67
C PHE A 82 4.84 1.39 -11.96
N ARG A 83 5.36 1.72 -10.77
CA ARG A 83 6.03 0.78 -9.88
C ARG A 83 5.31 0.63 -8.56
N GLN A 84 4.88 1.75 -7.96
CA GLN A 84 4.24 1.76 -6.66
C GLN A 84 3.47 3.06 -6.44
N LEU A 85 2.34 2.96 -5.74
CA LEU A 85 1.68 4.10 -5.10
C LEU A 85 1.83 3.99 -3.59
N ARG A 86 2.41 5.01 -2.95
CA ARG A 86 2.52 5.14 -1.49
C ARG A 86 1.49 6.13 -0.98
N PHE A 87 0.46 5.63 -0.36
CA PHE A 87 -0.56 6.48 0.20
C PHE A 87 -0.89 6.06 1.64
N ASN A 88 -0.32 6.79 2.60
CA ASN A 88 -0.61 6.56 4.01
C ASN A 88 -0.67 7.92 4.73
N THR A 89 -1.78 8.20 5.40
CA THR A 89 -2.00 9.48 6.08
C THR A 89 -1.25 9.62 7.40
N LYS A 90 -0.54 8.59 7.86
CA LYS A 90 0.12 8.58 9.18
C LYS A 90 1.64 8.61 9.12
N LEU A 91 2.23 8.41 7.96
CA LEU A 91 3.66 8.19 7.81
C LEU A 91 4.37 9.28 7.00
N ASP A 92 3.62 10.20 6.40
CA ASP A 92 4.19 11.26 5.58
C ASP A 92 4.73 12.39 6.47
N PHE A 93 5.93 12.84 6.17
CA PHE A 93 6.59 13.98 6.79
C PHE A 93 6.30 15.27 6.02
N PRO A 94 6.64 16.45 6.59
CA PRO A 94 6.55 17.70 5.87
C PRO A 94 7.24 17.62 4.51
N VAL A 95 6.55 18.10 3.49
CA VAL A 95 7.03 18.07 2.11
C VAL A 95 8.18 19.07 1.97
N PRO A 96 9.36 18.67 1.44
CA PRO A 96 10.50 19.55 1.26
C PRO A 96 10.35 20.38 -0.04
N ALA A 97 9.26 21.11 -0.16
CA ALA A 97 8.92 21.99 -1.28
C ALA A 97 8.21 23.23 -0.75
N ASP A 98 8.14 24.27 -1.53
CA ASP A 98 7.45 25.52 -1.22
C ASP A 98 6.66 26.05 -2.43
N GLY A 99 5.88 27.11 -2.22
CA GLY A 99 5.13 27.77 -3.27
C GLY A 99 4.25 26.84 -4.09
N ALA A 100 4.29 26.98 -5.41
CA ALA A 100 3.43 26.25 -6.33
C ALA A 100 3.64 24.74 -6.30
N ASP A 101 4.85 24.26 -6.05
CA ASP A 101 5.19 22.83 -5.96
C ASP A 101 4.52 22.18 -4.75
N LEU A 102 4.55 22.88 -3.61
CA LEU A 102 3.87 22.44 -2.39
C LEU A 102 2.35 22.38 -2.58
N ASP A 103 1.79 23.41 -3.21
CA ASP A 103 0.35 23.49 -3.50
C ASP A 103 -0.09 22.36 -4.44
N ALA A 104 0.67 22.11 -5.51
CA ALA A 104 0.43 21.03 -6.46
C ALA A 104 0.51 19.66 -5.77
N TRP A 105 1.51 19.45 -4.92
CA TRP A 105 1.65 18.19 -4.18
C TRP A 105 0.45 17.92 -3.27
N TYR A 106 0.02 18.91 -2.47
CA TYR A 106 -1.16 18.74 -1.61
C TYR A 106 -2.47 18.63 -2.40
N ALA A 107 -2.59 19.34 -3.52
CA ALA A 107 -3.73 19.19 -4.43
C ALA A 107 -3.80 17.76 -4.99
N GLY A 108 -2.65 17.21 -5.42
CA GLY A 108 -2.52 15.84 -5.89
C GLY A 108 -2.92 14.82 -4.84
N ARG A 109 -2.46 14.99 -3.60
CA ARG A 109 -2.86 14.13 -2.48
C ARG A 109 -4.36 14.15 -2.22
N ARG A 110 -4.98 15.34 -2.25
CA ARG A 110 -6.43 15.48 -2.08
C ARG A 110 -7.20 14.84 -3.23
N TRP A 111 -6.73 15.01 -4.46
CA TRP A 111 -7.36 14.41 -5.63
C TRP A 111 -7.32 12.87 -5.54
N LEU A 112 -6.16 12.28 -5.23
CA LEU A 112 -6.04 10.82 -5.03
C LEU A 112 -6.96 10.34 -3.92
N ALA A 113 -7.03 11.03 -2.78
CA ALA A 113 -7.91 10.66 -1.69
C ALA A 113 -9.38 10.63 -2.16
N ALA A 114 -9.83 11.70 -2.83
CA ALA A 114 -11.21 11.79 -3.32
C ALA A 114 -11.53 10.70 -4.36
N TRP A 115 -10.59 10.40 -5.26
CA TRP A 115 -10.75 9.34 -6.25
C TRP A 115 -10.87 7.96 -5.60
N MET A 116 -10.04 7.69 -4.59
CA MET A 116 -10.03 6.41 -3.88
C MET A 116 -11.23 6.24 -2.93
N ASP A 117 -11.77 7.36 -2.42
CA ASP A 117 -12.94 7.35 -1.54
C ASP A 117 -14.26 7.17 -2.32
N ASP A 118 -14.24 7.31 -3.64
CA ASP A 118 -15.40 7.03 -4.48
C ASP A 118 -15.70 5.51 -4.50
N PRO A 119 -16.89 5.06 -4.06
CA PRO A 119 -17.26 3.66 -4.09
C PRO A 119 -17.19 2.99 -5.47
N ALA A 120 -17.28 3.76 -6.55
CA ALA A 120 -17.15 3.25 -7.92
C ALA A 120 -15.74 2.69 -8.22
N HIS A 121 -14.73 3.12 -7.46
CA HIS A 121 -13.34 2.68 -7.60
C HIS A 121 -12.92 1.65 -6.54
N GLN A 122 -13.86 1.22 -5.69
CA GLN A 122 -13.59 0.34 -4.57
C GLN A 122 -14.13 -1.07 -4.82
N ALA A 123 -13.35 -2.07 -4.44
CA ALA A 123 -13.83 -3.43 -4.23
C ALA A 123 -14.02 -3.64 -2.71
N ALA A 124 -15.28 -3.66 -2.28
CA ALA A 124 -15.62 -3.89 -0.87
C ALA A 124 -16.20 -5.30 -0.70
N PHE A 125 -15.70 -6.02 0.30
CA PHE A 125 -16.15 -7.39 0.60
C PHE A 125 -15.85 -7.76 2.05
N ARG A 126 -16.60 -8.75 2.53
CA ARG A 126 -16.40 -9.32 3.86
C ARG A 126 -15.57 -10.58 3.77
N LEU A 127 -14.50 -10.64 4.55
CA LEU A 127 -13.76 -11.90 4.76
C LEU A 127 -14.53 -12.78 5.74
N GLY A 128 -14.86 -13.99 5.31
CA GLY A 128 -15.43 -15.03 6.15
C GLY A 128 -14.34 -15.84 6.88
N ARG A 129 -14.72 -16.62 7.88
CA ARG A 129 -13.80 -17.50 8.60
C ARG A 129 -13.14 -18.51 7.64
N GLY A 130 -11.81 -18.54 7.66
CA GLY A 130 -10.99 -19.38 6.79
C GLY A 130 -10.54 -18.69 5.50
N ASP A 131 -11.10 -17.52 5.15
CA ASP A 131 -10.66 -16.79 3.98
C ASP A 131 -9.25 -16.23 4.18
N LEU A 132 -8.47 -16.27 3.12
CA LEU A 132 -7.15 -15.66 3.03
C LEU A 132 -7.13 -14.66 1.88
N MET A 133 -6.93 -13.38 2.20
CA MET A 133 -6.65 -12.35 1.22
C MET A 133 -5.15 -12.15 1.10
N PHE A 134 -4.65 -12.14 -0.13
CA PHE A 134 -3.25 -11.87 -0.45
C PHE A 134 -3.16 -10.73 -1.46
N MET A 135 -2.32 -9.72 -1.21
CA MET A 135 -2.26 -8.53 -2.05
C MET A 135 -0.83 -8.02 -2.24
N ASP A 136 -0.59 -7.38 -3.36
CA ASP A 136 0.64 -6.61 -3.63
C ASP A 136 0.43 -5.15 -3.20
N ASN A 137 1.01 -4.77 -2.07
CA ASN A 137 0.89 -3.42 -1.51
C ASN A 137 1.61 -2.33 -2.33
N HIS A 138 2.38 -2.69 -3.34
CA HIS A 138 2.89 -1.70 -4.29
C HIS A 138 1.79 -1.16 -5.21
N ARG A 139 0.81 -2.01 -5.50
CA ARG A 139 -0.30 -1.68 -6.40
C ARG A 139 -1.62 -1.51 -5.67
N VAL A 140 -1.94 -2.38 -4.72
CA VAL A 140 -3.25 -2.41 -4.08
C VAL A 140 -3.20 -1.65 -2.77
N LEU A 141 -4.02 -0.62 -2.67
CA LEU A 141 -4.31 0.06 -1.41
C LEU A 141 -5.45 -0.66 -0.72
N HIS A 142 -5.33 -0.83 0.59
CA HIS A 142 -6.35 -1.51 1.37
C HIS A 142 -6.77 -0.70 2.58
N ALA A 143 -8.05 -0.79 2.89
CA ALA A 143 -8.66 -0.16 4.05
C ALA A 143 -9.69 -1.11 4.66
N ARG A 144 -10.35 -0.64 5.67
CA ARG A 144 -11.44 -1.34 6.34
C ARG A 144 -12.53 -0.35 6.70
N THR A 145 -13.79 -0.75 6.50
CA THR A 145 -14.92 0.02 7.01
C THR A 145 -14.94 0.02 8.55
N ALA A 146 -15.66 0.94 9.14
CA ALA A 146 -15.90 0.93 10.58
C ALA A 146 -16.58 -0.39 11.00
N PHE A 147 -16.31 -0.83 12.23
CA PHE A 147 -16.98 -1.98 12.81
C PHE A 147 -17.29 -1.72 14.29
N ASP A 148 -18.32 -2.38 14.79
CA ASP A 148 -18.65 -2.37 16.22
C ASP A 148 -17.91 -3.49 16.94
N PRO A 149 -16.93 -3.19 17.80
CA PRO A 149 -16.17 -4.22 18.53
C PRO A 149 -17.01 -4.94 19.59
N THR A 150 -18.20 -4.43 19.92
CA THR A 150 -19.09 -5.03 20.92
C THR A 150 -20.10 -6.00 20.31
N SER A 151 -20.28 -5.99 18.98
CA SER A 151 -21.29 -6.77 18.27
C SER A 151 -20.89 -8.21 17.97
N GLY A 152 -19.60 -8.58 18.17
CA GLY A 152 -19.12 -9.93 17.91
C GLY A 152 -17.60 -10.04 17.91
N HIS A 153 -17.13 -11.28 17.84
CA HIS A 153 -15.70 -11.58 17.82
C HIS A 153 -15.10 -11.34 16.43
N ARG A 154 -13.99 -10.58 16.38
CA ARG A 154 -13.24 -10.34 15.15
C ARG A 154 -11.76 -10.59 15.36
N HIS A 155 -11.21 -11.56 14.59
CA HIS A 155 -9.80 -11.92 14.62
C HIS A 155 -9.29 -12.14 13.20
N LEU A 156 -8.51 -11.19 12.70
CA LEU A 156 -7.75 -11.31 11.47
C LEU A 156 -6.26 -11.35 11.80
N GLN A 157 -5.55 -12.26 11.17
CA GLN A 157 -4.11 -12.43 11.32
C GLN A 157 -3.42 -11.91 10.05
N GLY A 158 -2.55 -10.91 10.20
CA GLY A 158 -1.74 -10.37 9.12
C GLY A 158 -0.37 -11.05 9.05
N CYS A 159 0.12 -11.30 7.84
CA CYS A 159 1.48 -11.70 7.58
C CYS A 159 2.05 -10.83 6.46
N TYR A 160 3.25 -10.32 6.68
CA TYR A 160 3.96 -9.47 5.73
C TYR A 160 5.11 -10.25 5.11
N ILE A 161 5.25 -10.17 3.79
CA ILE A 161 6.26 -10.89 3.04
C ILE A 161 7.11 -9.87 2.27
N GLU A 162 8.42 -9.97 2.40
CA GLU A 162 9.36 -9.16 1.61
C GLU A 162 9.36 -9.62 0.14
N HIS A 163 9.45 -8.67 -0.78
CA HIS A 163 9.37 -8.95 -2.23
C HIS A 163 10.51 -9.84 -2.72
N ASP A 164 11.70 -9.57 -2.23
CA ASP A 164 12.91 -10.23 -2.73
C ASP A 164 12.96 -11.73 -2.41
N GLY A 165 12.32 -12.17 -1.33
CA GLY A 165 12.31 -13.57 -0.94
C GLY A 165 11.59 -14.49 -1.95
N PRO A 166 10.32 -14.26 -2.27
CA PRO A 166 9.59 -15.06 -3.26
C PRO A 166 10.16 -14.96 -4.67
N ASP A 167 10.53 -13.75 -5.11
CA ASP A 167 11.08 -13.54 -6.46
C ASP A 167 12.44 -14.20 -6.62
N THR A 168 13.30 -14.14 -5.61
CA THR A 168 14.60 -14.84 -5.61
C THR A 168 14.40 -16.35 -5.67
N ARG A 169 13.49 -16.90 -4.87
CA ARG A 169 13.18 -18.34 -4.90
C ARG A 169 12.60 -18.79 -6.23
N TYR A 170 11.71 -18.00 -6.81
CA TYR A 170 11.16 -18.28 -8.14
C TYR A 170 12.27 -18.30 -9.19
N ARG A 171 13.14 -17.29 -9.25
CA ARG A 171 14.25 -17.22 -10.19
C ARG A 171 15.25 -18.36 -10.02
N LEU A 172 15.52 -18.78 -8.79
CA LEU A 172 16.35 -19.95 -8.53
C LEU A 172 15.70 -21.24 -9.02
N ALA A 173 14.40 -21.42 -8.75
CA ALA A 173 13.68 -22.59 -9.22
C ALA A 173 13.63 -22.68 -10.75
N VAL A 174 13.40 -21.56 -11.45
CA VAL A 174 13.43 -21.50 -12.91
C VAL A 174 14.81 -21.86 -13.47
N ARG A 175 15.90 -21.38 -12.84
CA ARG A 175 17.27 -21.75 -13.24
C ARG A 175 17.52 -23.25 -13.08
N HIS A 176 17.17 -23.83 -11.95
CA HIS A 176 17.35 -25.27 -11.72
C HIS A 176 16.60 -26.14 -12.73
N VAL A 177 15.43 -25.69 -13.19
CA VAL A 177 14.69 -26.40 -14.24
C VAL A 177 15.39 -26.25 -15.60
N ALA A 178 15.93 -25.07 -15.92
CA ALA A 178 16.66 -24.81 -17.17
C ALA A 178 17.98 -25.57 -17.25
N ASP A 179 18.68 -25.72 -16.12
CA ASP A 179 19.96 -26.45 -16.03
C ASP A 179 19.79 -27.99 -16.04
N ALA A 180 18.56 -28.49 -15.89
CA ALA A 180 18.22 -29.92 -15.86
C ALA A 180 17.79 -30.47 -17.23
N HIS A 181 17.77 -29.64 -18.28
CA HIS A 181 17.46 -29.96 -19.66
C HIS A 181 18.62 -29.57 -20.58
#